data_3dd2718bbf268410ed0c1bf3d5acd736
#
_entry.id   3dd2718bbf268410ed0c1bf3d5acd736
#
_cell.length_a   1.000
_cell.length_b   1.000
_cell.length_c   1.000
_cell.angle_alpha   90.00
_cell.angle_beta   90.00
_cell.angle_gamma   90.00
#
_symmetry.space_group_name_H-M   'P 1'
#
loop_
_entity.id
_entity.type
_entity.pdbx_description
1 polymer ?
#
loop_
_entity_poly.entity_id
_entity_poly.type
_entity_poly.pdbx_seq_one_letter_code
_entity_poly.pdbx_strand_id
1 'polypeptide(L)'
;MILTMNSNLKKCFIITYGCQMNLHESEKIAGILCSMGYQPTNTENNADVIVFNTCCIRENAEDRAEGNIGALKKLKRANKDLIIAVGGCMTQQKGQAEELKSKFPFIDIIFGTHNLEDFKALFLQKLNSKKKIIVVDEKEGPVKEGTPTTRTSYPNAWVNITYGCNNFCTYCIVPYVRGRERSRKMSDVINECKQLIKDGYKEITLLGQNVNSYGNDIDDENTNFANLISEISKLDGDFRLRFMTNHPKDFNLPLIKAISS
;
A
#
# COMPACT_ATOMS: atom_id res chain seq x y z
N MET A 1 -37.35 24.14 -3.05
CA MET A 1 -36.06 24.79 -3.38
C MET A 1 -35.05 23.65 -3.58
N ILE A 2 -34.90 23.20 -4.83
CA ILE A 2 -34.01 22.11 -5.20
C ILE A 2 -32.60 22.69 -5.17
N LEU A 3 -31.83 22.31 -4.16
CA LEU A 3 -30.37 22.55 -4.14
C LEU A 3 -29.78 21.77 -5.29
N THR A 4 -29.49 22.44 -6.39
CA THR A 4 -28.60 21.92 -7.45
C THR A 4 -27.23 21.71 -6.83
N MET A 5 -26.94 20.47 -6.44
CA MET A 5 -25.59 20.01 -6.14
C MET A 5 -24.77 20.09 -7.43
N ASN A 6 -24.17 21.24 -7.68
CA ASN A 6 -23.16 21.41 -8.71
C ASN A 6 -21.84 20.81 -8.14
N SER A 7 -21.78 19.49 -8.07
CA SER A 7 -20.59 18.78 -7.60
C SER A 7 -19.75 18.36 -8.80
N ASN A 8 -18.89 19.24 -9.22
CA ASN A 8 -17.69 18.81 -9.93
C ASN A 8 -16.81 18.07 -8.90
N LEU A 9 -17.22 16.83 -8.54
CA LEU A 9 -16.49 16.00 -7.59
C LEU A 9 -15.11 15.76 -8.16
N LYS A 10 -14.09 16.13 -7.39
CA LYS A 10 -12.68 15.90 -7.77
C LYS A 10 -12.41 14.42 -7.93
N LYS A 11 -11.60 14.07 -8.90
CA LYS A 11 -11.32 12.68 -9.28
C LYS A 11 -9.86 12.30 -9.05
N CYS A 12 -9.64 11.07 -8.61
CA CYS A 12 -8.30 10.51 -8.46
C CYS A 12 -8.13 9.26 -9.33
N PHE A 13 -6.97 9.17 -9.98
CA PHE A 13 -6.55 8.01 -10.77
C PHE A 13 -5.29 7.43 -10.15
N ILE A 14 -5.30 6.13 -9.84
CA ILE A 14 -4.17 5.45 -9.21
C ILE A 14 -3.65 4.37 -10.14
N ILE A 15 -2.37 4.44 -10.44
CA ILE A 15 -1.65 3.48 -11.27
C ILE A 15 -0.73 2.67 -10.36
N THR A 16 -0.95 1.35 -10.32
CA THR A 16 -0.21 0.45 -9.45
C THR A 16 0.72 -0.44 -10.25
N TYR A 17 1.97 -0.49 -9.87
CA TYR A 17 2.97 -1.43 -10.35
C TYR A 17 3.37 -2.36 -9.19
N GLY A 18 3.60 -3.62 -9.49
CA GLY A 18 4.25 -4.55 -8.56
C GLY A 18 3.36 -5.67 -8.04
N CYS A 19 3.40 -5.89 -6.74
CA CYS A 19 2.81 -7.05 -6.07
C CYS A 19 1.46 -6.72 -5.39
N GLN A 20 0.83 -7.71 -4.78
CA GLN A 20 -0.44 -7.56 -4.05
C GLN A 20 -0.34 -6.55 -2.91
N MET A 21 0.84 -6.43 -2.27
CA MET A 21 1.04 -5.40 -1.25
C MET A 21 0.91 -4.00 -1.83
N ASN A 22 1.48 -3.74 -3.03
CA ASN A 22 1.28 -2.45 -3.71
C ASN A 22 -0.19 -2.23 -4.07
N LEU A 23 -0.93 -3.27 -4.48
CA LEU A 23 -2.36 -3.15 -4.74
C LEU A 23 -3.12 -2.73 -3.48
N HIS A 24 -2.86 -3.39 -2.34
CA HIS A 24 -3.47 -3.00 -1.07
C HIS A 24 -3.04 -1.60 -0.60
N GLU A 25 -1.79 -1.22 -0.79
CA GLU A 25 -1.31 0.14 -0.53
C GLU A 25 -2.04 1.18 -1.40
N SER A 26 -2.33 0.84 -2.66
CA SER A 26 -3.14 1.69 -3.54
C SER A 26 -4.59 1.81 -3.09
N GLU A 27 -5.18 0.74 -2.52
CA GLU A 27 -6.50 0.79 -1.87
C GLU A 27 -6.51 1.75 -0.67
N LYS A 28 -5.42 1.78 0.13
CA LYS A 28 -5.24 2.76 1.22
C LYS A 28 -5.12 4.19 0.68
N ILE A 29 -4.31 4.41 -0.35
CA ILE A 29 -4.19 5.74 -1.00
C ILE A 29 -5.55 6.19 -1.53
N ALA A 30 -6.31 5.30 -2.19
CA ALA A 30 -7.66 5.59 -2.65
C ALA A 30 -8.59 5.95 -1.48
N GLY A 31 -8.56 5.19 -0.39
CA GLY A 31 -9.34 5.45 0.81
C GLY A 31 -9.03 6.82 1.43
N ILE A 32 -7.75 7.18 1.51
CA ILE A 32 -7.31 8.49 1.98
C ILE A 32 -7.90 9.59 1.07
N LEU A 33 -7.76 9.48 -0.25
CA LEU A 33 -8.29 10.48 -1.19
C LEU A 33 -9.81 10.54 -1.16
N CYS A 34 -10.51 9.40 -1.05
CA CYS A 34 -11.96 9.35 -0.89
C CYS A 34 -12.41 10.06 0.39
N SER A 35 -11.69 9.89 1.51
CA SER A 35 -11.95 10.60 2.77
C SER A 35 -11.80 12.12 2.66
N MET A 36 -11.10 12.59 1.62
CA MET A 36 -10.91 14.01 1.29
C MET A 36 -11.87 14.53 0.20
N GLY A 37 -12.84 13.68 -0.21
CA GLY A 37 -13.86 14.06 -1.20
C GLY A 37 -13.48 13.79 -2.65
N TYR A 38 -12.42 13.06 -2.93
CA TYR A 38 -12.08 12.61 -4.28
C TYR A 38 -12.81 11.31 -4.62
N GLN A 39 -13.17 11.15 -5.89
CA GLN A 39 -13.75 9.90 -6.41
C GLN A 39 -12.77 9.18 -7.33
N PRO A 40 -12.63 7.86 -7.23
CA PRO A 40 -11.84 7.09 -8.17
C PRO A 40 -12.35 7.23 -9.60
N THR A 41 -11.44 7.31 -10.55
CA THR A 41 -11.72 7.27 -12.00
C THR A 41 -10.81 6.26 -12.68
N ASN A 42 -11.26 5.75 -13.84
CA ASN A 42 -10.50 4.79 -14.64
C ASN A 42 -9.71 5.46 -15.78
N THR A 43 -9.73 6.79 -15.87
CA THR A 43 -9.06 7.54 -16.93
C THR A 43 -8.24 8.70 -16.38
N GLU A 44 -7.01 8.83 -16.85
CA GLU A 44 -6.08 9.91 -16.48
C GLU A 44 -6.57 11.29 -16.92
N ASN A 45 -7.26 11.36 -18.06
CA ASN A 45 -7.72 12.63 -18.64
C ASN A 45 -8.76 13.35 -17.77
N ASN A 46 -9.48 12.62 -16.93
CA ASN A 46 -10.54 13.16 -16.07
C ASN A 46 -10.09 13.30 -14.61
N ALA A 47 -8.81 13.07 -14.32
CA ALA A 47 -8.30 13.09 -12.95
C ALA A 47 -7.81 14.49 -12.56
N ASP A 48 -8.11 14.88 -11.32
CA ASP A 48 -7.51 16.03 -10.64
C ASP A 48 -6.23 15.63 -9.88
N VAL A 49 -6.12 14.33 -9.55
CA VAL A 49 -4.98 13.72 -8.89
C VAL A 49 -4.62 12.41 -9.59
N ILE A 50 -3.36 12.24 -9.93
CA ILE A 50 -2.80 10.98 -10.44
C ILE A 50 -1.72 10.51 -9.48
N VAL A 51 -1.84 9.28 -8.99
CA VAL A 51 -0.88 8.67 -8.08
C VAL A 51 -0.27 7.43 -8.70
N PHE A 52 1.04 7.38 -8.77
CA PHE A 52 1.81 6.18 -9.11
C PHE A 52 2.27 5.49 -7.83
N ASN A 53 1.83 4.26 -7.62
CA ASN A 53 2.39 3.37 -6.61
C ASN A 53 3.33 2.40 -7.31
N THR A 54 4.63 2.57 -7.11
CA THR A 54 5.69 1.98 -7.91
C THR A 54 6.37 0.78 -7.23
N CYS A 55 7.01 -0.04 -8.04
CA CYS A 55 7.73 -1.25 -7.61
C CYS A 55 9.16 -1.20 -8.15
N CYS A 56 10.10 -1.78 -7.41
CA CYS A 56 11.51 -1.90 -7.79
C CYS A 56 12.03 -3.34 -7.89
N ILE A 57 11.13 -4.34 -7.85
CA ILE A 57 11.53 -5.75 -7.88
C ILE A 57 11.88 -6.21 -9.30
N ARG A 58 11.33 -5.51 -10.31
CA ARG A 58 11.53 -5.83 -11.73
C ARG A 58 11.91 -4.55 -12.46
N GLU A 59 13.09 -4.54 -13.08
CA GLU A 59 13.60 -3.42 -13.88
C GLU A 59 12.57 -2.92 -14.92
N ASN A 60 11.94 -3.82 -15.65
CA ASN A 60 10.85 -3.49 -16.57
C ASN A 60 9.65 -2.75 -15.94
N ALA A 61 9.46 -2.86 -14.61
CA ALA A 61 8.38 -2.13 -13.94
C ALA A 61 8.76 -0.68 -13.69
N GLU A 62 10.03 -0.40 -13.43
CA GLU A 62 10.57 0.95 -13.26
C GLU A 62 10.54 1.70 -14.58
N ASP A 63 11.08 1.12 -15.68
CA ASP A 63 11.06 1.70 -17.01
C ASP A 63 9.64 2.05 -17.49
N ARG A 64 8.69 1.13 -17.24
CA ARG A 64 7.28 1.36 -17.58
C ARG A 64 6.65 2.46 -16.73
N ALA A 65 6.99 2.52 -15.44
CA ALA A 65 6.51 3.57 -14.56
C ALA A 65 7.04 4.94 -15.03
N GLU A 66 8.32 5.04 -15.32
CA GLU A 66 8.95 6.28 -15.81
C GLU A 66 8.39 6.70 -17.17
N GLY A 67 8.20 5.75 -18.09
CA GLY A 67 7.59 6.04 -19.41
C GLY A 67 6.19 6.63 -19.25
N ASN A 68 5.37 6.03 -18.38
CA ASN A 68 4.01 6.51 -18.13
C ASN A 68 4.00 7.84 -17.35
N ILE A 69 4.90 8.06 -16.41
CA ILE A 69 5.08 9.35 -15.74
C ILE A 69 5.45 10.42 -16.80
N GLY A 70 6.41 10.10 -17.68
CA GLY A 70 6.84 11.01 -18.74
C GLY A 70 5.71 11.43 -19.69
N ALA A 71 4.79 10.51 -20.01
CA ALA A 71 3.62 10.75 -20.86
C ALA A 71 2.68 11.82 -20.26
N LEU A 72 2.59 11.92 -18.93
CA LEU A 72 1.74 12.91 -18.27
C LEU A 72 2.21 14.36 -18.45
N LYS A 73 3.39 14.60 -19.00
CA LYS A 73 3.89 15.96 -19.22
C LYS A 73 2.94 16.82 -20.04
N LYS A 74 2.29 16.23 -21.05
CA LYS A 74 1.30 16.93 -21.89
C LYS A 74 0.06 17.28 -21.07
N LEU A 75 -0.46 16.33 -20.29
CA LEU A 75 -1.63 16.50 -19.46
C LEU A 75 -1.40 17.57 -18.37
N LYS A 76 -0.24 17.54 -17.70
CA LYS A 76 0.14 18.52 -16.70
C LYS A 76 0.33 19.94 -17.29
N ARG A 77 0.78 20.05 -18.55
CA ARG A 77 0.86 21.36 -19.24
C ARG A 77 -0.53 21.93 -19.55
N ALA A 78 -1.47 21.06 -19.94
CA ALA A 78 -2.85 21.47 -20.24
C ALA A 78 -3.63 21.79 -18.97
N ASN A 79 -3.41 21.04 -17.88
CA ASN A 79 -4.04 21.26 -16.58
C ASN A 79 -2.95 21.47 -15.50
N LYS A 80 -2.65 22.73 -15.17
CA LYS A 80 -1.64 23.09 -14.16
C LYS A 80 -2.05 22.69 -12.73
N ASP A 81 -3.36 22.56 -12.47
CA ASP A 81 -3.91 22.22 -11.17
C ASP A 81 -3.93 20.69 -10.94
N LEU A 82 -3.69 19.87 -11.97
CA LEU A 82 -3.49 18.43 -11.84
C LEU A 82 -2.36 18.14 -10.85
N ILE A 83 -2.61 17.36 -9.83
CA ILE A 83 -1.59 16.91 -8.89
C ILE A 83 -1.06 15.54 -9.32
N ILE A 84 0.25 15.41 -9.48
CA ILE A 84 0.92 14.15 -9.79
C ILE A 84 1.77 13.75 -8.59
N ALA A 85 1.46 12.58 -8.00
CA ALA A 85 2.18 11.99 -6.89
C ALA A 85 2.83 10.67 -7.31
N VAL A 86 4.06 10.42 -6.84
CA VAL A 86 4.79 9.18 -7.10
C VAL A 86 5.31 8.63 -5.78
N GLY A 87 4.99 7.38 -5.48
CA GLY A 87 5.42 6.70 -4.27
C GLY A 87 5.68 5.21 -4.50
N GLY A 88 6.02 4.49 -3.43
CA GLY A 88 6.24 3.06 -3.45
C GLY A 88 7.71 2.63 -3.37
N CYS A 89 7.99 1.37 -3.71
CA CYS A 89 9.34 0.80 -3.52
C CYS A 89 10.41 1.48 -4.38
N MET A 90 10.07 1.94 -5.60
CA MET A 90 11.02 2.61 -6.49
C MET A 90 11.53 3.93 -5.87
N THR A 91 10.63 4.76 -5.33
CA THR A 91 11.01 6.04 -4.72
C THR A 91 11.80 5.88 -3.42
N GLN A 92 11.69 4.72 -2.75
CA GLN A 92 12.42 4.44 -1.52
C GLN A 92 13.88 4.04 -1.76
N GLN A 93 14.26 3.70 -2.97
CA GLN A 93 15.65 3.42 -3.29
C GLN A 93 16.51 4.67 -3.13
N LYS A 94 17.73 4.49 -2.61
CA LYS A 94 18.67 5.58 -2.36
C LYS A 94 18.94 6.38 -3.63
N GLY A 95 18.69 7.69 -3.57
CA GLY A 95 18.92 8.62 -4.68
C GLY A 95 17.81 8.67 -5.74
N GLN A 96 16.91 7.70 -5.78
CA GLN A 96 15.88 7.60 -6.82
C GLN A 96 14.86 8.76 -6.78
N ALA A 97 14.50 9.22 -5.58
CA ALA A 97 13.60 10.37 -5.44
C ALA A 97 14.17 11.64 -6.07
N GLU A 98 15.46 11.92 -5.89
CA GLU A 98 16.14 13.08 -6.48
C GLU A 98 16.31 12.93 -8.00
N GLU A 99 16.56 11.72 -8.49
CA GLU A 99 16.61 11.43 -9.91
C GLU A 99 15.25 11.68 -10.58
N LEU A 100 14.16 11.16 -10.02
CA LEU A 100 12.80 11.40 -10.51
C LEU A 100 12.43 12.87 -10.50
N LYS A 101 12.80 13.61 -9.45
CA LYS A 101 12.60 15.06 -9.37
C LYS A 101 13.32 15.79 -10.49
N SER A 102 14.55 15.39 -10.80
CA SER A 102 15.36 15.99 -11.87
C SER A 102 14.79 15.65 -13.25
N LYS A 103 14.47 14.39 -13.49
CA LYS A 103 13.99 13.87 -14.77
C LYS A 103 12.56 14.33 -15.09
N PHE A 104 11.70 14.42 -14.06
CA PHE A 104 10.30 14.80 -14.19
C PHE A 104 9.94 15.99 -13.28
N PRO A 105 10.42 17.20 -13.62
CA PRO A 105 10.24 18.38 -12.77
C PRO A 105 8.77 18.83 -12.63
N PHE A 106 7.82 18.15 -13.22
CA PHE A 106 6.39 18.41 -13.11
C PHE A 106 5.69 17.54 -12.06
N ILE A 107 6.39 16.58 -11.44
CA ILE A 107 5.85 15.82 -10.29
C ILE A 107 5.67 16.78 -9.10
N ASP A 108 4.55 16.66 -8.42
CA ASP A 108 4.19 17.51 -7.29
C ASP A 108 4.58 16.90 -5.94
N ILE A 109 4.40 15.57 -5.79
CA ILE A 109 4.67 14.84 -4.55
C ILE A 109 5.49 13.60 -4.86
N ILE A 110 6.61 13.41 -4.17
CA ILE A 110 7.38 12.16 -4.14
C ILE A 110 7.43 11.68 -2.70
N PHE A 111 7.03 10.44 -2.44
CA PHE A 111 7.01 9.89 -1.08
C PHE A 111 7.52 8.45 -1.05
N GLY A 112 8.13 8.07 0.07
CA GLY A 112 8.66 6.73 0.29
C GLY A 112 7.60 5.73 0.77
N THR A 113 7.98 4.45 0.83
CA THR A 113 7.12 3.38 1.40
C THR A 113 6.80 3.63 2.88
N HIS A 114 7.71 4.26 3.62
CA HIS A 114 7.53 4.60 5.04
C HIS A 114 6.57 5.78 5.26
N ASN A 115 6.30 6.56 4.21
CA ASN A 115 5.47 7.76 4.26
C ASN A 115 4.06 7.57 3.70
N LEU A 116 3.66 6.35 3.35
CA LEU A 116 2.34 6.09 2.77
C LEU A 116 1.20 6.56 3.70
N GLU A 117 1.33 6.30 4.98
CA GLU A 117 0.30 6.66 5.97
C GLU A 117 0.28 8.16 6.28
N ASP A 118 1.36 8.87 5.97
CA ASP A 118 1.43 10.32 6.04
C ASP A 118 0.95 11.00 4.75
N PHE A 119 0.56 10.23 3.73
CA PHE A 119 0.15 10.74 2.42
C PHE A 119 -0.92 11.82 2.51
N LYS A 120 -1.90 11.69 3.43
CA LYS A 120 -2.92 12.72 3.67
C LYS A 120 -2.30 14.07 4.05
N ALA A 121 -1.35 14.06 4.96
CA ALA A 121 -0.66 15.28 5.41
C ALA A 121 0.18 15.91 4.30
N LEU A 122 0.92 15.09 3.55
CA LEU A 122 1.70 15.53 2.40
C LEU A 122 0.83 16.14 1.32
N PHE A 123 -0.30 15.51 1.05
CA PHE A 123 -1.26 15.99 0.06
C PHE A 123 -1.90 17.33 0.48
N LEU A 124 -2.30 17.49 1.73
CA LEU A 124 -2.82 18.76 2.28
C LEU A 124 -1.75 19.85 2.24
N GLN A 125 -0.51 19.52 2.58
CA GLN A 125 0.62 20.46 2.47
C GLN A 125 0.79 20.94 1.02
N LYS A 126 0.67 20.04 0.04
CA LYS A 126 0.72 20.41 -1.38
C LYS A 126 -0.41 21.35 -1.77
N LEU A 127 -1.65 21.08 -1.35
CA LEU A 127 -2.78 21.93 -1.64
C LEU A 127 -2.60 23.37 -1.08
N ASN A 128 -2.02 23.48 0.12
CA ASN A 128 -1.86 24.75 0.81
C ASN A 128 -0.63 25.56 0.34
N SER A 129 0.47 24.90 0.00
CA SER A 129 1.74 25.60 -0.25
C SER A 129 2.11 25.78 -1.72
N LYS A 130 1.45 25.06 -2.64
CA LYS A 130 1.81 24.95 -4.06
C LYS A 130 3.27 24.51 -4.32
N LYS A 131 4.07 24.26 -3.28
CA LYS A 131 5.45 23.76 -3.40
C LYS A 131 5.44 22.27 -3.72
N LYS A 132 6.55 21.80 -4.30
CA LYS A 132 6.79 20.36 -4.43
C LYS A 132 7.10 19.76 -3.08
N ILE A 133 6.59 18.56 -2.84
CA ILE A 133 6.78 17.81 -1.61
C ILE A 133 7.62 16.59 -1.95
N ILE A 134 8.75 16.43 -1.28
CA ILE A 134 9.59 15.24 -1.40
C ILE A 134 9.90 14.77 0.01
N VAL A 135 9.37 13.60 0.38
CA VAL A 135 9.55 13.01 1.71
C VAL A 135 9.79 11.51 1.54
N VAL A 136 11.01 11.10 1.75
CA VAL A 136 11.44 9.71 1.72
C VAL A 136 12.24 9.46 2.98
N ASP A 137 11.57 8.95 4.01
CA ASP A 137 12.19 8.66 5.29
C ASP A 137 13.06 7.40 5.18
N GLU A 138 14.28 7.48 5.68
CA GLU A 138 15.23 6.35 5.69
C GLU A 138 14.82 5.27 6.71
N LYS A 139 14.14 5.69 7.79
CA LYS A 139 13.73 4.78 8.86
C LYS A 139 12.22 4.59 8.84
N GLU A 140 11.86 3.34 9.04
CA GLU A 140 10.48 2.94 9.23
C GLU A 140 9.94 3.44 10.59
N GLY A 141 8.73 3.98 10.57
CA GLY A 141 7.98 4.30 11.79
C GLY A 141 7.19 3.09 12.32
N PRO A 142 6.50 3.23 13.44
CA PRO A 142 5.58 2.21 13.95
C PRO A 142 4.46 1.96 12.94
N VAL A 143 3.90 0.75 12.95
CA VAL A 143 2.72 0.45 12.14
C VAL A 143 1.54 1.28 12.63
N LYS A 144 0.90 2.02 11.74
CA LYS A 144 -0.29 2.81 12.04
C LYS A 144 -1.54 2.03 11.58
N GLU A 145 -2.51 1.96 12.46
CA GLU A 145 -3.80 1.32 12.18
C GLU A 145 -4.88 2.34 11.75
N GLY A 146 -6.00 1.84 11.23
CA GLY A 146 -7.16 2.68 10.92
C GLY A 146 -7.03 3.53 9.67
N THR A 147 -6.05 3.28 8.80
CA THR A 147 -5.96 3.96 7.50
C THR A 147 -7.18 3.64 6.64
N PRO A 148 -7.95 4.64 6.18
CA PRO A 148 -9.08 4.40 5.30
C PRO A 148 -8.67 3.60 4.07
N THR A 149 -9.46 2.59 3.70
CA THR A 149 -9.16 1.70 2.58
C THR A 149 -10.37 1.58 1.66
N THR A 150 -10.19 1.89 0.38
CA THR A 150 -11.22 1.68 -0.65
C THR A 150 -10.89 0.40 -1.40
N ARG A 151 -11.59 -0.69 -1.07
CA ARG A 151 -11.36 -2.02 -1.65
C ARG A 151 -11.83 -2.06 -3.11
N THR A 152 -11.03 -2.69 -3.97
CA THR A 152 -11.28 -2.76 -5.42
C THR A 152 -11.38 -4.19 -5.95
N SER A 153 -11.12 -5.19 -5.12
CA SER A 153 -10.93 -6.60 -5.52
C SER A 153 -12.04 -7.55 -5.06
N TYR A 154 -13.25 -7.02 -4.73
CA TYR A 154 -14.37 -7.90 -4.34
C TYR A 154 -14.56 -9.06 -5.34
N PRO A 155 -14.76 -10.31 -4.90
CA PRO A 155 -14.99 -10.77 -3.52
C PRO A 155 -13.73 -11.04 -2.69
N ASN A 156 -12.55 -10.67 -3.18
CA ASN A 156 -11.27 -10.89 -2.52
C ASN A 156 -10.85 -9.64 -1.72
N ALA A 157 -10.14 -9.85 -0.60
CA ALA A 157 -9.54 -8.78 0.16
C ALA A 157 -8.10 -9.11 0.54
N TRP A 158 -7.23 -8.09 0.55
CA TRP A 158 -5.87 -8.21 1.04
C TRP A 158 -5.74 -7.58 2.43
N VAL A 159 -5.05 -8.28 3.32
CA VAL A 159 -4.79 -7.82 4.69
C VAL A 159 -3.28 -7.91 4.94
N ASN A 160 -2.62 -6.78 5.04
CA ASN A 160 -1.22 -6.78 5.45
C ASN A 160 -1.14 -7.18 6.93
N ILE A 161 -0.30 -8.15 7.25
CA ILE A 161 -0.06 -8.59 8.63
C ILE A 161 1.31 -8.18 9.13
N THR A 162 2.28 -8.01 8.22
CA THR A 162 3.63 -7.55 8.54
C THR A 162 4.20 -6.70 7.39
N TYR A 163 5.12 -5.81 7.72
CA TYR A 163 5.86 -4.93 6.82
C TYR A 163 7.35 -5.14 7.02
N GLY A 164 8.12 -5.04 5.93
CA GLY A 164 9.57 -5.22 5.97
C GLY A 164 9.98 -6.69 6.10
N CYS A 165 11.28 -6.95 6.13
CA CYS A 165 11.82 -8.31 6.22
C CYS A 165 13.25 -8.29 6.77
N ASN A 166 13.53 -9.21 7.70
CA ASN A 166 14.86 -9.35 8.33
C ASN A 166 15.73 -10.43 7.69
N ASN A 167 15.31 -11.06 6.58
CA ASN A 167 16.04 -12.20 6.00
C ASN A 167 17.30 -11.78 5.22
N PHE A 168 17.36 -10.57 4.66
CA PHE A 168 18.50 -10.07 3.89
C PHE A 168 19.06 -11.07 2.87
N CYS A 169 18.18 -11.78 2.16
CA CYS A 169 18.60 -12.68 1.07
C CYS A 169 19.42 -11.90 0.05
N THR A 170 20.49 -12.50 -0.48
CA THR A 170 21.52 -11.83 -1.29
C THR A 170 21.01 -11.09 -2.52
N TYR A 171 19.88 -11.53 -3.08
CA TYR A 171 19.25 -10.94 -4.28
C TYR A 171 18.08 -10.00 -3.95
N CYS A 172 17.74 -9.82 -2.66
CA CYS A 172 16.47 -9.20 -2.29
C CYS A 172 16.66 -7.75 -1.86
N ILE A 173 15.96 -6.84 -2.55
CA ILE A 173 15.96 -5.41 -2.24
C ILE A 173 15.00 -5.06 -1.08
N VAL A 174 14.08 -5.94 -0.71
CA VAL A 174 13.00 -5.66 0.24
C VAL A 174 13.47 -5.04 1.56
N PRO A 175 14.51 -5.56 2.26
CA PRO A 175 14.96 -4.95 3.51
C PRO A 175 15.40 -3.48 3.38
N TYR A 176 15.84 -3.08 2.18
CA TYR A 176 16.35 -1.74 1.90
C TYR A 176 15.26 -0.74 1.53
N VAL A 177 14.12 -1.22 1.00
CA VAL A 177 13.03 -0.37 0.53
C VAL A 177 11.74 -0.50 1.37
N ARG A 178 11.65 -1.50 2.27
CA ARG A 178 10.52 -1.68 3.19
C ARG A 178 10.94 -1.76 4.66
N GLY A 179 12.24 -1.72 4.93
CA GLY A 179 12.82 -1.69 6.25
C GLY A 179 12.78 -3.03 6.99
N ARG A 180 12.98 -2.95 8.30
CA ARG A 180 12.92 -4.08 9.21
C ARG A 180 11.50 -4.61 9.35
N GLU A 181 11.40 -5.85 9.78
CA GLU A 181 10.12 -6.50 10.02
C GLU A 181 9.35 -5.79 11.16
N ARG A 182 8.08 -5.53 10.91
CA ARG A 182 7.14 -4.91 11.85
C ARG A 182 5.78 -5.57 11.69
N SER A 183 5.41 -6.35 12.68
CA SER A 183 4.13 -7.05 12.69
C SER A 183 3.02 -6.14 13.22
N ARG A 184 1.82 -6.30 12.66
CA ARG A 184 0.61 -5.71 13.22
C ARG A 184 0.17 -6.49 14.46
N LYS A 185 -0.53 -5.83 15.37
CA LYS A 185 -1.14 -6.52 16.50
C LYS A 185 -2.15 -7.55 16.02
N MET A 186 -2.12 -8.73 16.63
CA MET A 186 -3.01 -9.84 16.26
C MET A 186 -4.49 -9.44 16.36
N SER A 187 -4.87 -8.70 17.39
CA SER A 187 -6.22 -8.20 17.57
C SER A 187 -6.71 -7.33 16.40
N ASP A 188 -5.83 -6.46 15.88
CA ASP A 188 -6.20 -5.54 14.80
C ASP A 188 -6.39 -6.29 13.48
N VAL A 189 -5.52 -7.27 13.20
CA VAL A 189 -5.64 -8.15 12.03
C VAL A 189 -6.94 -8.97 12.10
N ILE A 190 -7.24 -9.60 13.26
CA ILE A 190 -8.46 -10.38 13.45
C ILE A 190 -9.71 -9.51 13.30
N ASN A 191 -9.70 -8.29 13.85
CA ASN A 191 -10.83 -7.36 13.74
C ASN A 191 -11.05 -6.92 12.28
N GLU A 192 -9.99 -6.68 11.52
CA GLU A 192 -10.10 -6.39 10.09
C GLU A 192 -10.70 -7.58 9.33
N CYS A 193 -10.25 -8.81 9.60
CA CYS A 193 -10.82 -10.03 8.99
C CYS A 193 -12.30 -10.19 9.33
N LYS A 194 -12.69 -9.99 10.60
CA LYS A 194 -14.11 -10.04 11.03
C LYS A 194 -14.96 -9.04 10.24
N GLN A 195 -14.47 -7.82 10.08
CA GLN A 195 -15.20 -6.80 9.32
C GLN A 195 -15.34 -7.20 7.86
N LEU A 196 -14.28 -7.69 7.23
CA LEU A 196 -14.31 -8.15 5.84
C LEU A 196 -15.31 -9.30 5.62
N ILE A 197 -15.36 -10.28 6.54
CA ILE A 197 -16.33 -11.36 6.48
C ILE A 197 -17.76 -10.83 6.59
N LYS A 198 -18.00 -9.91 7.54
CA LYS A 198 -19.28 -9.23 7.71
C LYS A 198 -19.71 -8.44 6.47
N ASP A 199 -18.76 -7.82 5.78
CA ASP A 199 -18.98 -7.06 4.54
C ASP A 199 -19.16 -7.98 3.31
N GLY A 200 -19.11 -9.31 3.50
CA GLY A 200 -19.40 -10.32 2.48
C GLY A 200 -18.21 -10.76 1.64
N TYR A 201 -16.98 -10.38 1.99
CA TYR A 201 -15.78 -10.87 1.29
C TYR A 201 -15.63 -12.38 1.46
N LYS A 202 -15.29 -13.06 0.36
CA LYS A 202 -15.22 -14.53 0.29
C LYS A 202 -13.80 -15.09 0.26
N GLU A 203 -12.83 -14.24 0.02
CA GLU A 203 -11.42 -14.62 0.08
C GLU A 203 -10.61 -13.53 0.79
N ILE A 204 -9.88 -13.91 1.82
CA ILE A 204 -8.97 -13.03 2.57
C ILE A 204 -7.56 -13.56 2.37
N THR A 205 -6.69 -12.72 1.80
CA THR A 205 -5.27 -13.06 1.62
C THR A 205 -4.42 -12.25 2.58
N LEU A 206 -3.73 -12.93 3.49
CA LEU A 206 -2.76 -12.33 4.39
C LEU A 206 -1.47 -12.02 3.64
N LEU A 207 -0.99 -10.80 3.75
CA LEU A 207 0.17 -10.28 3.04
C LEU A 207 1.28 -9.87 3.99
N GLY A 208 2.52 -10.10 3.55
CA GLY A 208 3.75 -9.64 4.17
C GLY A 208 4.90 -9.77 3.18
N GLN A 209 6.12 -9.55 3.58
CA GLN A 209 7.33 -9.89 2.82
C GLN A 209 7.85 -11.29 3.18
N ASN A 210 7.55 -11.73 4.41
CA ASN A 210 7.70 -13.10 4.91
C ASN A 210 6.62 -13.29 5.97
N VAL A 211 5.48 -13.87 5.60
CA VAL A 211 4.34 -14.03 6.52
C VAL A 211 4.63 -15.01 7.65
N ASN A 212 5.54 -15.97 7.43
CA ASN A 212 5.88 -16.99 8.43
C ASN A 212 6.59 -16.40 9.66
N SER A 213 7.26 -15.26 9.50
CA SER A 213 7.94 -14.57 10.60
C SER A 213 7.04 -13.63 11.39
N TYR A 214 5.76 -13.52 11.04
CA TYR A 214 4.80 -12.69 11.76
C TYR A 214 4.86 -12.95 13.27
N GLY A 215 5.01 -11.87 14.03
CA GLY A 215 5.09 -11.88 15.49
C GLY A 215 6.51 -11.97 16.06
N ASN A 216 7.54 -12.26 15.24
CA ASN A 216 8.92 -12.38 15.73
C ASN A 216 9.50 -11.07 16.33
N ASP A 217 8.90 -9.94 16.00
CA ASP A 217 9.24 -8.61 16.49
C ASP A 217 8.35 -8.14 17.66
N ILE A 218 7.42 -9.01 18.11
CA ILE A 218 6.48 -8.74 19.21
C ILE A 218 6.91 -9.58 20.42
N ASP A 219 7.05 -8.95 21.58
CA ASP A 219 7.40 -9.61 22.84
C ASP A 219 6.16 -10.30 23.46
N ASP A 220 5.61 -11.28 22.75
CA ASP A 220 4.48 -12.12 23.18
C ASP A 220 4.55 -13.47 22.46
N GLU A 221 4.84 -14.53 23.19
CA GLU A 221 4.96 -15.90 22.64
C GLU A 221 3.70 -16.40 21.94
N ASN A 222 2.53 -15.88 22.30
CA ASN A 222 1.26 -16.25 21.69
C ASN A 222 1.05 -15.53 20.35
N THR A 223 1.77 -14.47 20.07
CA THR A 223 1.68 -13.75 18.82
C THR A 223 2.65 -14.35 17.79
N ASN A 224 2.16 -15.26 16.98
CA ASN A 224 2.88 -15.89 15.88
C ASN A 224 1.92 -16.24 14.72
N PHE A 225 2.48 -16.59 13.56
CA PHE A 225 1.69 -16.82 12.36
C PHE A 225 0.74 -18.04 12.47
N ALA A 226 1.18 -19.11 13.13
CA ALA A 226 0.35 -20.31 13.33
C ALA A 226 -0.88 -20.00 14.19
N ASN A 227 -0.69 -19.26 15.28
CA ASN A 227 -1.81 -18.82 16.13
C ASN A 227 -2.73 -17.85 15.39
N LEU A 228 -2.18 -16.90 14.62
CA LEU A 228 -2.98 -15.97 13.84
C LEU A 228 -3.90 -16.70 12.84
N ILE A 229 -3.36 -17.67 12.08
CA ILE A 229 -4.16 -18.49 11.15
C ILE A 229 -5.24 -19.22 11.91
N SER A 230 -4.90 -19.88 13.03
CA SER A 230 -5.83 -20.63 13.84
C SER A 230 -6.98 -19.77 14.39
N GLU A 231 -6.67 -18.54 14.84
CA GLU A 231 -7.70 -17.62 15.35
C GLU A 231 -8.61 -17.08 14.22
N ILE A 232 -8.04 -16.77 13.04
CA ILE A 232 -8.84 -16.32 11.90
C ILE A 232 -9.74 -17.48 11.39
N SER A 233 -9.23 -18.71 11.37
CA SER A 233 -9.99 -19.88 10.91
C SER A 233 -11.20 -20.21 11.80
N LYS A 234 -11.23 -19.73 13.05
CA LYS A 234 -12.39 -19.90 13.96
C LYS A 234 -13.48 -18.85 13.75
N LEU A 235 -13.27 -17.86 12.89
CA LEU A 235 -14.27 -16.82 12.64
C LEU A 235 -15.46 -17.40 11.89
N ASP A 236 -16.67 -17.05 12.33
CA ASP A 236 -17.90 -17.45 11.66
C ASP A 236 -18.01 -16.80 10.27
N GLY A 237 -18.31 -17.61 9.27
CA GLY A 237 -18.52 -17.17 7.91
C GLY A 237 -18.02 -18.18 6.87
N ASP A 238 -18.50 -18.04 5.65
CA ASP A 238 -18.05 -18.82 4.49
C ASP A 238 -17.00 -18.00 3.74
N PHE A 239 -15.73 -18.25 4.02
CA PHE A 239 -14.60 -17.56 3.38
C PHE A 239 -13.40 -18.48 3.22
N ARG A 240 -12.53 -18.13 2.30
CA ARG A 240 -11.21 -18.77 2.09
C ARG A 240 -10.12 -17.90 2.68
N LEU A 241 -9.32 -18.46 3.58
CA LEU A 241 -8.10 -17.82 4.06
C LEU A 241 -6.91 -18.23 3.19
N ARG A 242 -6.15 -17.26 2.72
CA ARG A 242 -4.91 -17.44 1.95
C ARG A 242 -3.78 -16.64 2.56
N PHE A 243 -2.57 -17.00 2.23
CA PHE A 243 -1.38 -16.24 2.55
C PHE A 243 -0.31 -16.43 1.48
N MET A 244 0.62 -15.49 1.36
CA MET A 244 1.65 -15.47 0.33
C MET A 244 2.99 -15.07 0.94
N THR A 245 4.09 -15.33 0.18
CA THR A 245 5.44 -14.89 0.56
C THR A 245 6.00 -15.60 1.79
N ASN A 246 6.06 -16.92 1.71
CA ASN A 246 6.65 -17.78 2.73
C ASN A 246 8.16 -17.90 2.53
N HIS A 247 8.91 -17.93 3.63
CA HIS A 247 10.33 -18.30 3.61
C HIS A 247 10.53 -19.68 4.24
N PRO A 248 11.25 -20.63 3.58
CA PRO A 248 11.36 -22.01 4.06
C PRO A 248 11.92 -22.15 5.47
N LYS A 249 12.85 -21.27 5.89
CA LYS A 249 13.48 -21.34 7.23
C LYS A 249 12.47 -21.14 8.37
N ASP A 250 11.38 -20.42 8.12
CA ASP A 250 10.35 -20.07 9.12
C ASP A 250 9.12 -20.97 9.01
N PHE A 251 9.20 -22.05 8.20
CA PHE A 251 8.14 -23.04 8.04
C PHE A 251 8.33 -24.17 9.07
N ASN A 252 7.55 -24.13 10.15
CA ASN A 252 7.70 -25.01 11.31
C ASN A 252 6.48 -25.95 11.55
N LEU A 253 6.64 -26.93 12.43
CA LEU A 253 5.57 -27.90 12.73
C LEU A 253 4.26 -27.27 13.26
N PRO A 254 4.28 -26.27 14.16
CA PRO A 254 3.06 -25.58 14.57
C PRO A 254 2.29 -24.96 13.39
N LEU A 255 3.01 -24.35 12.45
CA LEU A 255 2.39 -23.77 11.24
C LEU A 255 1.78 -24.86 10.34
N ILE A 256 2.49 -25.98 10.13
CA ILE A 256 1.95 -27.12 9.36
C ILE A 256 0.64 -27.62 9.97
N LYS A 257 0.60 -27.78 11.29
CA LYS A 257 -0.63 -28.21 12.00
C LYS A 257 -1.76 -27.19 11.83
N ALA A 258 -1.47 -25.90 11.96
CA ALA A 258 -2.46 -24.83 11.78
C ALA A 258 -3.04 -24.76 10.35
N ILE A 259 -2.26 -25.15 9.32
CA ILE A 259 -2.73 -25.20 7.94
C ILE A 259 -3.57 -26.46 7.66
N SER A 260 -3.30 -27.55 8.37
CA SER A 260 -3.97 -28.84 8.15
C SER A 260 -5.25 -29.03 8.95
N SER A 261 -5.55 -28.16 9.90
CA SER A 261 -6.76 -28.15 10.73
C SER A 261 -7.88 -27.36 10.07
#